data_72fe41ae98581740c93c0c5097b4b083
#
_entry.id   72fe41ae98581740c93c0c5097b4b083
#
_cell.length_a   1.000
_cell.length_b   1.000
_cell.length_c   1.000
_cell.angle_alpha   90.00
_cell.angle_beta   90.00
_cell.angle_gamma   90.00
#
_symmetry.space_group_name_H-M   'P 1'
#
loop_
_entity.id
_entity.type
_entity.pdbx_description
1 polymer ?
#
loop_
_entity_poly.entity_id
_entity_poly.type
_entity_poly.pdbx_seq_one_letter_code
_entity_poly.pdbx_strand_id
1 'polypeptide(L)'
;MAASPEQDVARFFARSPYFQAEENAAHIMSDVVGTIQAFRMMHKVAPWGETGQRRLCIYGPLPFPFKGQMHAVPVQVWLTQNYPVDPPTVYIVPSSETQRLVSGHRAVDGTGLCYCPALAKWRPDASTTKPMLVQLIKIFCYFPPLWEDAEGAKDSEAGGAGGASSAQAAAVLSSAGVDGEVDPEARLCVICLSENKDTVIVPCGHCCSCSTCAANLTACPMCRGKIKFRQRVYV
;
A
#
# COMPACT_ATOMS: atom_id res chain seq x y z
N MET A 1 -10.60 27.66 14.44
CA MET A 1 -9.32 26.99 14.13
C MET A 1 -9.60 25.49 14.04
N ALA A 2 -9.28 24.82 12.95
CA ALA A 2 -9.39 23.37 12.87
C ALA A 2 -8.37 22.74 13.84
N ALA A 3 -8.80 21.73 14.60
CA ALA A 3 -7.91 21.00 15.50
C ALA A 3 -6.80 20.31 14.68
N SER A 4 -5.61 20.18 15.25
CA SER A 4 -4.55 19.43 14.58
C SER A 4 -4.94 17.95 14.49
N PRO A 5 -4.45 17.19 13.48
CA PRO A 5 -4.69 15.74 13.38
C PRO A 5 -4.37 15.00 14.69
N GLU A 6 -3.32 15.42 15.37
CA GLU A 6 -2.91 14.88 16.68
C GLU A 6 -3.99 15.07 17.74
N GLN A 7 -4.55 16.28 17.83
CA GLN A 7 -5.60 16.59 18.81
C GLN A 7 -6.89 15.81 18.55
N ASP A 8 -7.27 15.63 17.29
CA ASP A 8 -8.48 14.89 16.92
C ASP A 8 -8.32 13.39 17.17
N VAL A 9 -7.17 12.83 16.83
CA VAL A 9 -6.82 11.43 17.09
C VAL A 9 -6.74 11.18 18.60
N ALA A 10 -6.07 12.07 19.37
CA ALA A 10 -6.01 11.98 20.84
C ALA A 10 -7.42 12.03 21.48
N ARG A 11 -8.28 12.93 20.98
CA ARG A 11 -9.66 13.04 21.47
C ARG A 11 -10.49 11.80 21.19
N PHE A 12 -10.24 11.14 20.02
CA PHE A 12 -10.88 9.87 19.71
C PHE A 12 -10.45 8.79 20.69
N PHE A 13 -9.15 8.62 20.93
CA PHE A 13 -8.66 7.61 21.85
C PHE A 13 -9.12 7.85 23.29
N ALA A 14 -9.14 9.08 23.76
CA ALA A 14 -9.63 9.42 25.10
C ALA A 14 -11.13 9.09 25.32
N ARG A 15 -11.92 8.98 24.26
CA ARG A 15 -13.36 8.70 24.31
C ARG A 15 -13.75 7.28 23.92
N SER A 16 -12.79 6.47 23.49
CA SER A 16 -13.06 5.11 22.99
C SER A 16 -12.61 4.07 24.00
N PRO A 17 -13.53 3.33 24.61
CA PRO A 17 -13.18 2.25 25.55
C PRO A 17 -12.53 1.04 24.87
N TYR A 18 -12.34 1.11 23.55
CA TYR A 18 -11.96 -0.02 22.70
C TYR A 18 -10.48 -0.32 22.64
N PHE A 19 -9.66 0.65 22.99
CA PHE A 19 -8.23 0.39 22.97
C PHE A 19 -7.86 0.03 24.40
N GLN A 20 -7.32 -1.13 24.62
CA GLN A 20 -6.59 -1.50 25.84
C GLN A 20 -5.34 -0.62 25.96
N ALA A 21 -5.59 0.67 25.90
CA ALA A 21 -4.77 1.63 25.21
C ALA A 21 -3.91 2.43 26.17
N GLU A 22 -4.00 2.26 27.47
CA GLU A 22 -3.12 3.04 28.34
C GLU A 22 -1.66 2.66 28.10
N GLU A 23 -1.35 1.39 27.88
CA GLU A 23 0.03 0.95 27.64
C GLU A 23 0.52 1.25 26.22
N ASN A 24 -0.36 1.26 25.23
CA ASN A 24 0.01 1.41 23.82
C ASN A 24 -0.41 2.75 23.21
N ALA A 25 -1.07 3.62 23.93
CA ALA A 25 -1.63 4.87 23.40
C ALA A 25 -0.60 5.75 22.70
N ALA A 26 0.59 5.90 23.30
CA ALA A 26 1.66 6.71 22.72
C ALA A 26 2.19 6.10 21.40
N HIS A 27 2.34 4.78 21.34
CA HIS A 27 2.76 4.07 20.13
C HIS A 27 1.72 4.21 19.00
N ILE A 28 0.46 3.97 19.31
CA ILE A 28 -0.65 4.09 18.34
C ILE A 28 -0.75 5.53 17.84
N MET A 29 -0.66 6.52 18.72
CA MET A 29 -0.67 7.93 18.34
C MET A 29 0.48 8.29 17.41
N SER A 30 1.69 7.87 17.75
CA SER A 30 2.89 8.10 16.94
C SER A 30 2.74 7.48 15.54
N ASP A 31 2.26 6.24 15.47
CA ASP A 31 2.07 5.54 14.20
C ASP A 31 0.99 6.20 13.33
N VAL A 32 -0.19 6.47 13.89
CA VAL A 32 -1.31 7.08 13.17
C VAL A 32 -0.94 8.47 12.66
N VAL A 33 -0.43 9.34 13.54
CA VAL A 33 -0.05 10.70 13.18
C VAL A 33 1.11 10.70 12.18
N GLY A 34 2.12 9.86 12.41
CA GLY A 34 3.25 9.73 11.51
C GLY A 34 2.83 9.26 10.11
N THR A 35 1.85 8.37 10.02
CA THR A 35 1.30 7.90 8.74
C THR A 35 0.48 8.98 8.04
N ILE A 36 -0.41 9.68 8.77
CA ILE A 36 -1.20 10.81 8.24
C ILE A 36 -0.27 11.88 7.65
N GLN A 37 0.77 12.26 8.38
CA GLN A 37 1.73 13.27 7.96
C GLN A 37 2.57 12.83 6.76
N ALA A 38 3.09 11.58 6.79
CA ALA A 38 3.96 11.05 5.74
C ALA A 38 3.25 10.96 4.38
N PHE A 39 2.00 10.52 4.36
CA PHE A 39 1.24 10.32 3.13
C PHE A 39 0.20 11.41 2.86
N ARG A 40 0.13 12.45 3.69
CA ARG A 40 -0.90 13.53 3.63
C ARG A 40 -2.32 12.96 3.59
N MET A 41 -2.56 11.93 4.38
CA MET A 41 -3.86 11.30 4.50
C MET A 41 -4.76 12.06 5.46
N MET A 42 -6.03 11.77 5.37
CA MET A 42 -7.06 12.21 6.30
C MET A 42 -7.40 11.07 7.26
N HIS A 43 -8.13 11.39 8.32
CA HIS A 43 -8.69 10.40 9.23
C HIS A 43 -10.17 10.64 9.46
N LYS A 44 -10.87 9.58 9.79
CA LYS A 44 -12.28 9.61 10.20
C LYS A 44 -12.56 8.53 11.22
N VAL A 45 -13.62 8.72 11.98
CA VAL A 45 -14.18 7.70 12.87
C VAL A 45 -15.54 7.32 12.35
N ALA A 46 -15.72 6.07 11.96
CA ALA A 46 -16.96 5.59 11.38
C ALA A 46 -17.35 4.21 11.94
N PRO A 47 -18.64 3.85 11.91
CA PRO A 47 -19.09 2.51 12.25
C PRO A 47 -18.49 1.48 11.31
N TRP A 48 -18.14 0.32 11.84
CA TRP A 48 -17.57 -0.80 11.10
C TRP A 48 -18.50 -2.01 11.17
N GLY A 49 -18.88 -2.54 10.01
CA GLY A 49 -19.72 -3.72 9.91
C GLY A 49 -21.11 -3.55 10.55
N GLU A 50 -21.78 -4.68 10.76
CA GLU A 50 -23.13 -4.70 11.33
C GLU A 50 -23.15 -4.40 12.85
N THR A 51 -22.05 -4.55 13.52
CA THR A 51 -21.93 -4.33 14.97
C THR A 51 -22.01 -2.86 15.37
N GLY A 52 -21.92 -1.94 14.40
CA GLY A 52 -21.95 -0.50 14.66
C GLY A 52 -20.76 0.04 15.46
N GLN A 53 -19.75 -0.79 15.74
CA GLN A 53 -18.57 -0.37 16.49
C GLN A 53 -17.80 0.68 15.72
N ARG A 54 -17.45 1.77 16.40
CA ARG A 54 -16.71 2.86 15.78
C ARG A 54 -15.23 2.52 15.73
N ARG A 55 -14.64 2.63 14.52
CA ARG A 55 -13.21 2.43 14.28
C ARG A 55 -12.58 3.67 13.68
N LEU A 56 -11.28 3.84 13.96
CA LEU A 56 -10.47 4.86 13.30
C LEU A 56 -10.06 4.35 11.92
N CYS A 57 -10.25 5.19 10.92
CA CYS A 57 -9.82 4.96 9.56
C CYS A 57 -8.88 6.09 9.12
N ILE A 58 -7.70 5.74 8.67
CA ILE A 58 -6.80 6.64 7.92
C ILE A 58 -7.10 6.42 6.44
N TYR A 59 -7.34 7.48 5.68
CA TYR A 59 -7.72 7.35 4.28
C TYR A 59 -7.17 8.48 3.42
N GLY A 60 -6.98 8.18 2.15
CA GLY A 60 -6.50 9.15 1.17
C GLY A 60 -5.87 8.49 -0.04
N PRO A 61 -5.34 9.30 -0.97
CA PRO A 61 -4.62 8.79 -2.11
C PRO A 61 -3.24 8.25 -1.67
N LEU A 62 -2.95 7.00 -2.01
CA LEU A 62 -1.64 6.40 -1.82
C LEU A 62 -0.87 6.51 -3.14
N PRO A 63 0.17 7.36 -3.22
CA PRO A 63 0.90 7.60 -4.44
C PRO A 63 1.90 6.47 -4.72
N PHE A 64 2.06 6.10 -5.99
CA PHE A 64 3.06 5.14 -6.44
C PHE A 64 3.51 5.44 -7.88
N PRO A 65 4.80 5.25 -8.23
CA PRO A 65 5.29 5.38 -9.58
C PRO A 65 4.95 4.15 -10.41
N PHE A 66 4.44 4.35 -11.61
CA PHE A 66 4.20 3.27 -12.57
C PHE A 66 4.48 3.76 -13.99
N LYS A 67 5.31 3.04 -14.75
CA LYS A 67 5.73 3.40 -16.12
C LYS A 67 6.25 4.84 -16.27
N GLY A 68 7.00 5.32 -15.28
CA GLY A 68 7.59 6.68 -15.31
C GLY A 68 6.61 7.80 -14.96
N GLN A 69 5.37 7.50 -14.61
CA GLN A 69 4.36 8.46 -14.17
C GLN A 69 3.93 8.19 -12.73
N MET A 70 3.52 9.25 -12.04
CA MET A 70 2.94 9.12 -10.70
C MET A 70 1.45 8.83 -10.80
N HIS A 71 1.05 7.76 -10.15
CA HIS A 71 -0.35 7.36 -9.97
C HIS A 71 -0.71 7.41 -8.50
N ALA A 72 -1.99 7.37 -8.20
CA ALA A 72 -2.47 7.24 -6.83
C ALA A 72 -3.69 6.33 -6.80
N VAL A 73 -3.82 5.57 -5.70
CA VAL A 73 -5.02 4.77 -5.44
C VAL A 73 -5.67 5.22 -4.15
N PRO A 74 -7.00 5.31 -4.10
CA PRO A 74 -7.70 5.63 -2.85
C PRO A 74 -7.61 4.44 -1.91
N VAL A 75 -6.98 4.64 -0.75
CA VAL A 75 -6.79 3.62 0.27
C VAL A 75 -7.50 3.98 1.56
N GLN A 76 -8.00 2.98 2.26
CA GLN A 76 -8.54 3.08 3.61
C GLN A 76 -7.84 2.08 4.51
N VAL A 77 -7.24 2.57 5.59
CA VAL A 77 -6.58 1.78 6.64
C VAL A 77 -7.42 1.84 7.89
N TRP A 78 -8.08 0.75 8.22
CA TRP A 78 -8.96 0.63 9.37
C TRP A 78 -8.24 -0.03 10.53
N LEU A 79 -8.08 0.68 11.64
CA LEU A 79 -7.52 0.08 12.84
C LEU A 79 -8.50 -0.91 13.44
N THR A 80 -8.01 -2.10 13.80
CA THR A 80 -8.79 -3.11 14.52
C THR A 80 -8.99 -2.68 15.97
N GLN A 81 -9.91 -3.33 16.67
CA GLN A 81 -10.12 -3.04 18.11
C GLN A 81 -8.92 -3.35 18.98
N ASN A 82 -8.17 -4.38 18.59
CA ASN A 82 -7.00 -4.84 19.32
C ASN A 82 -5.71 -4.26 18.74
N TYR A 83 -5.80 -3.23 17.89
CA TYR A 83 -4.59 -2.61 17.36
C TYR A 83 -3.71 -2.07 18.50
N PRO A 84 -2.40 -2.30 18.51
CA PRO A 84 -1.55 -2.92 17.49
C PRO A 84 -1.40 -4.45 17.59
N VAL A 85 -2.10 -5.13 18.50
CA VAL A 85 -2.02 -6.59 18.64
C VAL A 85 -2.45 -7.26 17.33
N ASP A 86 -3.59 -6.85 16.78
CA ASP A 86 -4.04 -7.28 15.46
C ASP A 86 -3.61 -6.26 14.39
N PRO A 87 -3.24 -6.72 13.19
CA PRO A 87 -2.91 -5.83 12.09
C PRO A 87 -4.11 -4.97 11.68
N PRO A 88 -3.88 -3.80 11.06
CA PRO A 88 -4.96 -3.02 10.48
C PRO A 88 -5.55 -3.73 9.25
N THR A 89 -6.80 -3.41 8.93
CA THR A 89 -7.45 -3.87 7.69
C THR A 89 -7.33 -2.77 6.64
N VAL A 90 -6.82 -3.11 5.45
CA VAL A 90 -6.54 -2.13 4.40
C VAL A 90 -7.39 -2.43 3.17
N TYR A 91 -8.06 -1.41 2.64
CA TYR A 91 -8.88 -1.52 1.43
C TYR A 91 -8.46 -0.51 0.38
N ILE A 92 -8.47 -0.92 -0.88
CA ILE A 92 -8.56 -0.03 -2.03
C ILE A 92 -10.03 0.18 -2.33
N VAL A 93 -10.44 1.45 -2.35
CA VAL A 93 -11.84 1.82 -2.61
C VAL A 93 -11.89 2.67 -3.88
N PRO A 94 -12.35 2.12 -5.02
CA PRO A 94 -12.49 2.90 -6.25
C PRO A 94 -13.22 4.22 -6.00
N SER A 95 -12.70 5.33 -6.51
CA SER A 95 -13.24 6.67 -6.29
C SER A 95 -14.27 7.09 -7.35
N SER A 96 -14.38 6.33 -8.43
CA SER A 96 -15.32 6.58 -9.53
C SER A 96 -15.92 5.27 -10.04
N GLU A 97 -17.05 5.34 -10.73
CA GLU A 97 -17.69 4.20 -11.38
C GLU A 97 -16.88 3.65 -12.57
N THR A 98 -15.94 4.43 -13.09
CA THR A 98 -15.04 4.02 -14.18
C THR A 98 -13.82 3.27 -13.69
N GLN A 99 -13.51 3.34 -12.40
CA GLN A 99 -12.40 2.60 -11.82
C GLN A 99 -12.80 1.18 -11.45
N ARG A 100 -12.01 0.21 -11.88
CA ARG A 100 -12.20 -1.21 -11.59
C ARG A 100 -10.99 -1.79 -10.89
N LEU A 101 -11.26 -2.67 -9.92
CA LEU A 101 -10.22 -3.50 -9.32
C LEU A 101 -9.70 -4.51 -10.36
N VAL A 102 -8.38 -4.68 -10.39
CA VAL A 102 -7.74 -5.67 -11.28
C VAL A 102 -8.08 -7.07 -10.78
N SER A 103 -8.80 -7.84 -11.59
CA SER A 103 -9.12 -9.23 -11.27
C SER A 103 -7.85 -10.08 -11.14
N GLY A 104 -7.79 -10.91 -10.09
CA GLY A 104 -6.62 -11.74 -9.83
C GLY A 104 -5.38 -10.97 -9.40
N HIS A 105 -5.55 -9.74 -8.90
CA HIS A 105 -4.43 -8.98 -8.34
C HIS A 105 -3.89 -9.69 -7.09
N ARG A 106 -2.55 -9.74 -6.96
CA ARG A 106 -1.89 -10.54 -5.92
C ARG A 106 -2.07 -10.05 -4.51
N ALA A 107 -2.13 -8.74 -4.36
CA ALA A 107 -2.17 -8.06 -3.08
C ALA A 107 -3.51 -7.38 -2.81
N VAL A 108 -4.49 -7.54 -3.70
CA VAL A 108 -5.84 -6.95 -3.55
C VAL A 108 -6.85 -7.93 -4.10
N ASP A 109 -7.84 -8.29 -3.31
CA ASP A 109 -8.93 -9.18 -3.76
C ASP A 109 -10.07 -8.41 -4.45
N GLY A 110 -11.11 -9.16 -4.87
CA GLY A 110 -12.26 -8.58 -5.55
C GLY A 110 -13.09 -7.60 -4.71
N THR A 111 -12.91 -7.57 -3.40
CA THR A 111 -13.55 -6.62 -2.48
C THR A 111 -12.70 -5.36 -2.23
N GLY A 112 -11.47 -5.35 -2.73
CA GLY A 112 -10.49 -4.31 -2.49
C GLY A 112 -9.65 -4.54 -1.23
N LEU A 113 -9.84 -5.65 -0.51
CA LEU A 113 -9.04 -5.97 0.66
C LEU A 113 -7.59 -6.24 0.26
N CYS A 114 -6.66 -5.58 0.96
CA CYS A 114 -5.24 -5.67 0.68
C CYS A 114 -4.54 -6.74 1.51
N TYR A 115 -3.62 -7.44 0.86
CA TYR A 115 -2.74 -8.45 1.46
C TYR A 115 -1.29 -8.10 1.13
N CYS A 116 -0.43 -8.11 2.13
CA CYS A 116 1.01 -7.98 1.91
C CYS A 116 1.78 -8.70 3.02
N PRO A 117 3.06 -9.02 2.80
CA PRO A 117 3.88 -9.69 3.81
C PRO A 117 3.94 -8.95 5.15
N ALA A 118 3.91 -7.61 5.14
CA ALA A 118 3.89 -6.83 6.38
C ALA A 118 2.62 -7.06 7.21
N LEU A 119 1.47 -7.25 6.57
CA LEU A 119 0.22 -7.62 7.26
C LEU A 119 0.24 -9.08 7.75
N ALA A 120 0.77 -10.00 6.93
CA ALA A 120 0.84 -11.42 7.27
C ALA A 120 1.86 -11.73 8.38
N LYS A 121 2.92 -10.92 8.48
CA LYS A 121 3.98 -11.06 9.49
C LYS A 121 3.91 -9.96 10.55
N TRP A 122 2.72 -9.45 10.81
CA TRP A 122 2.51 -8.36 11.76
C TRP A 122 2.99 -8.73 13.16
N ARG A 123 3.73 -7.83 13.79
CA ARG A 123 4.18 -7.95 15.18
C ARG A 123 3.75 -6.72 15.96
N PRO A 124 3.02 -6.89 17.08
CA PRO A 124 2.45 -5.78 17.85
C PRO A 124 3.47 -4.76 18.35
N ASP A 125 4.67 -5.21 18.65
CA ASP A 125 5.76 -4.44 19.25
C ASP A 125 6.67 -3.72 18.25
N ALA A 126 6.59 -4.10 16.97
CA ALA A 126 7.55 -3.64 15.95
C ALA A 126 6.91 -3.16 14.64
N SER A 127 5.70 -3.65 14.31
CA SER A 127 5.05 -3.28 13.07
C SER A 127 4.27 -1.99 13.20
N THR A 128 4.32 -1.15 12.14
CA THR A 128 3.58 0.11 12.06
C THR A 128 2.94 0.28 10.68
N THR A 129 1.95 1.17 10.56
CA THR A 129 1.19 1.36 9.32
C THR A 129 2.02 1.98 8.21
N LYS A 130 3.00 2.85 8.52
CA LYS A 130 3.83 3.50 7.50
C LYS A 130 4.68 2.50 6.68
N PRO A 131 5.51 1.61 7.25
CA PRO A 131 6.24 0.58 6.51
C PRO A 131 5.32 -0.36 5.73
N MET A 132 4.18 -0.71 6.28
CA MET A 132 3.17 -1.54 5.62
C MET A 132 2.66 -0.87 4.33
N LEU A 133 2.31 0.44 4.38
CA LEU A 133 1.89 1.19 3.20
C LEU A 133 3.03 1.33 2.18
N VAL A 134 4.27 1.54 2.63
CA VAL A 134 5.44 1.54 1.73
C VAL A 134 5.58 0.20 1.00
N GLN A 135 5.31 -0.92 1.67
CA GLN A 135 5.33 -2.22 1.01
C GLN A 135 4.22 -2.37 -0.03
N LEU A 136 3.01 -1.88 0.24
CA LEU A 136 1.94 -1.83 -0.77
C LEU A 136 2.32 -0.95 -1.96
N ILE A 137 2.94 0.21 -1.74
CA ILE A 137 3.48 1.06 -2.81
C ILE A 137 4.46 0.27 -3.68
N LYS A 138 5.42 -0.43 -3.08
CA LYS A 138 6.38 -1.27 -3.82
C LYS A 138 5.67 -2.30 -4.71
N ILE A 139 4.59 -2.93 -4.23
CA ILE A 139 3.79 -3.87 -5.01
C ILE A 139 3.08 -3.14 -6.16
N PHE A 140 2.44 -1.99 -5.88
CA PHE A 140 1.67 -1.24 -6.87
C PHE A 140 2.52 -0.61 -7.96
N CYS A 141 3.80 -0.32 -7.70
CA CYS A 141 4.77 0.09 -8.72
C CYS A 141 4.91 -0.93 -9.87
N TYR A 142 4.69 -2.20 -9.57
CA TYR A 142 4.77 -3.28 -10.57
C TYR A 142 3.40 -3.76 -11.02
N PHE A 143 2.42 -3.74 -10.12
CA PHE A 143 1.06 -4.24 -10.31
C PHE A 143 0.06 -3.22 -9.78
N PRO A 144 -0.35 -2.22 -10.59
CA PRO A 144 -1.40 -1.30 -10.19
C PRO A 144 -2.69 -2.06 -9.87
N PRO A 145 -3.35 -1.76 -8.73
CA PRO A 145 -4.55 -2.49 -8.31
C PRO A 145 -5.84 -2.00 -8.96
N LEU A 146 -5.80 -0.80 -9.57
CA LEU A 146 -6.92 -0.21 -10.29
C LEU A 146 -6.56 0.04 -11.75
N TRP A 147 -7.56 -0.04 -12.62
CA TRP A 147 -7.51 0.43 -14.00
C TRP A 147 -8.77 1.24 -14.30
N GLU A 148 -8.69 2.11 -15.29
CA GLU A 148 -9.82 2.91 -15.75
C GLU A 148 -10.30 2.37 -17.10
N ASP A 149 -11.62 2.26 -17.26
CA ASP A 149 -12.22 1.89 -18.54
C ASP A 149 -11.96 3.01 -19.56
N ALA A 150 -11.38 2.67 -20.70
CA ALA A 150 -10.98 3.63 -21.73
C ALA A 150 -12.15 4.42 -22.35
N GLU A 151 -13.39 4.01 -22.12
CA GLU A 151 -14.58 4.68 -22.65
C GLU A 151 -15.03 5.92 -21.84
N GLY A 152 -14.46 6.14 -20.63
CA GLY A 152 -14.73 7.31 -19.79
C GLY A 152 -13.85 8.53 -20.07
N ALA A 153 -12.92 8.47 -21.00
CA ALA A 153 -11.95 9.54 -21.29
C ALA A 153 -12.48 10.66 -22.22
N LYS A 154 -13.81 10.85 -22.30
CA LYS A 154 -14.40 12.03 -22.95
C LYS A 154 -15.03 12.89 -21.85
N ASP A 155 -14.49 14.09 -21.75
CA ASP A 155 -15.01 15.24 -20.98
C ASP A 155 -14.91 15.17 -19.45
N SER A 156 -13.72 15.46 -18.91
CA SER A 156 -13.63 16.21 -17.66
C SER A 156 -12.34 17.03 -17.63
N GLU A 157 -12.38 18.12 -18.39
CA GLU A 157 -11.64 19.32 -18.00
C GLU A 157 -12.30 19.91 -16.74
N ALA A 158 -11.44 20.35 -15.83
CA ALA A 158 -11.75 21.17 -14.67
C ALA A 158 -12.26 20.47 -13.40
N GLY A 159 -11.35 20.25 -12.47
CA GLY A 159 -11.66 20.00 -11.07
C GLY A 159 -10.41 19.65 -10.28
N GLY A 160 -9.62 20.68 -9.89
CA GLY A 160 -8.36 20.52 -9.18
C GLY A 160 -8.50 19.72 -7.89
N ALA A 161 -7.83 18.62 -7.81
CA ALA A 161 -7.49 17.95 -6.57
C ALA A 161 -5.98 17.77 -6.54
N GLY A 162 -5.34 18.32 -5.52
CA GLY A 162 -3.91 18.43 -5.36
C GLY A 162 -3.18 17.11 -5.58
N GLY A 163 -2.53 16.99 -6.72
CA GLY A 163 -1.62 15.89 -6.98
C GLY A 163 -0.46 15.95 -5.99
N ALA A 164 -0.26 14.89 -5.24
CA ALA A 164 0.99 14.73 -4.50
C ALA A 164 2.14 14.78 -5.50
N SER A 165 3.03 15.76 -5.35
CA SER A 165 4.13 15.96 -6.30
C SER A 165 5.04 14.74 -6.30
N SER A 166 5.66 14.45 -7.45
CA SER A 166 6.63 13.34 -7.60
C SER A 166 7.75 13.39 -6.54
N ALA A 167 8.11 14.58 -6.08
CA ALA A 167 9.08 14.81 -5.02
C ALA A 167 8.66 14.22 -3.66
N GLN A 168 7.36 14.14 -3.37
CA GLN A 168 6.86 13.63 -2.10
C GLN A 168 6.83 12.11 -2.00
N ALA A 169 6.50 11.43 -3.11
CA ALA A 169 6.61 9.98 -3.15
C ALA A 169 8.06 9.52 -3.00
N ALA A 170 8.98 10.24 -3.64
CA ALA A 170 10.41 10.01 -3.47
C ALA A 170 10.87 10.26 -2.02
N ALA A 171 10.37 11.32 -1.39
CA ALA A 171 10.69 11.63 0.01
C ALA A 171 10.18 10.58 1.00
N VAL A 172 8.97 10.05 0.76
CA VAL A 172 8.42 8.96 1.60
C VAL A 172 9.23 7.68 1.45
N LEU A 173 9.63 7.34 0.21
CA LEU A 173 10.46 6.17 -0.06
C LEU A 173 11.88 6.34 0.51
N SER A 174 12.43 7.57 0.47
CA SER A 174 13.75 7.89 1.02
C SER A 174 13.77 7.91 2.54
N SER A 175 12.71 8.43 3.18
CA SER A 175 12.60 8.50 4.64
C SER A 175 12.32 7.14 5.32
N ALA A 176 12.08 6.09 4.52
CA ALA A 176 11.92 4.72 5.02
C ALA A 176 13.27 4.00 5.25
N GLY A 177 14.37 4.75 5.42
CA GLY A 177 15.68 4.24 5.85
C GLY A 177 16.36 3.38 4.78
N VAL A 178 16.88 4.03 3.75
CA VAL A 178 17.85 3.43 2.84
C VAL A 178 19.23 3.99 3.22
N ASP A 179 19.70 3.67 4.40
CA ASP A 179 21.13 3.78 4.72
C ASP A 179 21.80 2.57 4.10
N GLY A 180 22.61 2.78 3.09
CA GLY A 180 23.72 1.99 2.55
C GLY A 180 23.70 0.46 2.55
N GLU A 181 22.81 -0.21 3.23
CA GLU A 181 22.59 -1.65 3.18
C GLU A 181 21.58 -1.95 2.08
N VAL A 182 21.99 -2.80 1.16
CA VAL A 182 21.13 -3.34 0.10
C VAL A 182 19.90 -3.94 0.78
N ASP A 183 18.76 -3.25 0.66
CA ASP A 183 17.46 -3.68 1.21
C ASP A 183 17.24 -5.15 0.86
N PRO A 184 17.24 -6.08 1.83
CA PRO A 184 17.07 -7.50 1.55
C PRO A 184 15.74 -7.79 0.82
N GLU A 185 14.73 -6.92 0.96
CA GLU A 185 13.47 -7.02 0.22
C GLU A 185 13.62 -6.60 -1.26
N ALA A 186 14.63 -5.76 -1.60
CA ALA A 186 14.92 -5.42 -2.99
C ALA A 186 15.37 -6.63 -3.81
N ARG A 187 15.82 -7.70 -3.15
CA ARG A 187 16.22 -8.97 -3.77
C ARG A 187 15.07 -9.95 -3.95
N LEU A 188 13.92 -9.73 -3.30
CA LEU A 188 12.81 -10.67 -3.32
C LEU A 188 12.07 -10.67 -4.65
N CYS A 189 11.63 -11.86 -5.06
CA CYS A 189 10.75 -12.08 -6.19
C CYS A 189 9.49 -11.20 -6.08
N VAL A 190 9.22 -10.37 -7.10
CA VAL A 190 8.04 -9.49 -7.12
C VAL A 190 6.72 -10.27 -7.12
N ILE A 191 6.82 -11.60 -7.26
CA ILE A 191 5.68 -12.50 -7.39
C ILE A 191 5.31 -13.13 -6.05
N CYS A 192 6.19 -13.84 -5.40
CA CYS A 192 5.90 -14.50 -4.14
C CYS A 192 6.36 -13.70 -2.92
N LEU A 193 7.24 -12.71 -3.12
CA LEU A 193 7.83 -11.89 -2.04
C LEU A 193 8.50 -12.72 -0.93
N SER A 194 8.89 -13.95 -1.26
CA SER A 194 9.48 -14.91 -0.32
C SER A 194 10.85 -15.40 -0.76
N GLU A 195 11.04 -15.60 -2.07
CA GLU A 195 12.27 -16.08 -2.67
C GLU A 195 13.04 -14.95 -3.34
N ASN A 196 14.35 -15.07 -3.44
CA ASN A 196 15.16 -14.10 -4.17
C ASN A 196 14.88 -14.14 -5.67
N LYS A 197 15.04 -12.99 -6.32
CA LYS A 197 15.05 -12.89 -7.78
C LYS A 197 16.27 -13.62 -8.32
N ASP A 198 16.05 -14.65 -9.10
CA ASP A 198 17.12 -15.45 -9.72
C ASP A 198 16.91 -15.66 -11.22
N THR A 199 15.89 -15.02 -11.81
CA THR A 199 15.51 -15.29 -13.19
C THR A 199 15.37 -14.00 -14.00
N VAL A 200 16.16 -13.90 -15.06
CA VAL A 200 16.07 -12.85 -16.08
C VAL A 200 15.11 -13.26 -17.17
N ILE A 201 14.23 -12.35 -17.55
CA ILE A 201 13.22 -12.55 -18.60
C ILE A 201 13.74 -11.98 -19.92
N VAL A 202 13.74 -12.81 -20.95
CA VAL A 202 14.24 -12.42 -22.28
C VAL A 202 13.07 -12.30 -23.26
N PRO A 203 13.01 -11.23 -24.08
CA PRO A 203 14.08 -10.31 -24.47
C PRO A 203 14.22 -9.04 -23.63
N CYS A 204 13.33 -8.78 -22.67
CA CYS A 204 13.28 -7.49 -21.99
C CYS A 204 14.37 -7.27 -20.91
N GLY A 205 15.10 -8.31 -20.51
CA GLY A 205 16.20 -8.23 -19.57
C GLY A 205 15.83 -8.03 -18.10
N HIS A 206 14.55 -8.01 -17.73
CA HIS A 206 14.12 -7.80 -16.35
C HIS A 206 14.41 -9.03 -15.47
N CYS A 207 15.14 -8.83 -14.37
CA CYS A 207 15.32 -9.80 -13.29
C CYS A 207 14.37 -9.44 -12.15
N CYS A 208 13.17 -10.03 -12.15
CA CYS A 208 12.09 -9.61 -11.24
C CYS A 208 11.42 -10.78 -10.52
N SER A 209 11.72 -12.01 -10.88
CA SER A 209 11.06 -13.20 -10.32
C SER A 209 12.04 -14.29 -9.96
N CYS A 210 11.66 -15.16 -9.02
CA CYS A 210 12.35 -16.42 -8.79
C CYS A 210 12.00 -17.43 -9.91
N SER A 211 12.79 -18.47 -10.04
CA SER A 211 12.63 -19.51 -11.06
C SER A 211 11.27 -20.22 -10.99
N THR A 212 10.78 -20.51 -9.79
CA THR A 212 9.47 -21.13 -9.58
C THR A 212 8.33 -20.26 -10.10
N CYS A 213 8.35 -18.96 -9.77
CA CYS A 213 7.33 -18.03 -10.24
C CYS A 213 7.47 -17.74 -11.74
N ALA A 214 8.69 -17.58 -12.23
CA ALA A 214 8.96 -17.34 -13.62
C ALA A 214 8.40 -18.44 -14.54
N ALA A 215 8.43 -19.70 -14.10
CA ALA A 215 7.96 -20.84 -14.87
C ALA A 215 6.50 -20.69 -15.36
N ASN A 216 5.66 -20.03 -14.54
CA ASN A 216 4.22 -19.86 -14.80
C ASN A 216 3.86 -18.53 -15.50
N LEU A 217 4.86 -17.70 -15.86
CA LEU A 217 4.60 -16.42 -16.50
C LEU A 217 4.55 -16.56 -18.01
N THR A 218 3.58 -15.93 -18.64
CA THR A 218 3.49 -15.78 -20.11
C THR A 218 4.02 -14.45 -20.60
N ALA A 219 4.04 -13.44 -19.71
CA ALA A 219 4.52 -12.09 -19.97
C ALA A 219 5.37 -11.59 -18.79
N CYS A 220 6.29 -10.68 -19.07
CA CYS A 220 7.13 -10.07 -18.05
C CYS A 220 6.28 -9.25 -17.07
N PRO A 221 6.39 -9.47 -15.75
CA PRO A 221 5.66 -8.70 -14.76
C PRO A 221 5.97 -7.20 -14.78
N MET A 222 7.19 -6.84 -15.20
CA MET A 222 7.67 -5.46 -15.21
C MET A 222 7.16 -4.65 -16.40
N CYS A 223 7.30 -5.19 -17.61
CA CYS A 223 6.98 -4.47 -18.84
C CYS A 223 5.88 -5.12 -19.68
N ARG A 224 5.31 -6.24 -19.24
CA ARG A 224 4.28 -7.02 -19.93
C ARG A 224 4.71 -7.53 -21.32
N GLY A 225 6.00 -7.41 -21.65
CA GLY A 225 6.56 -7.97 -22.87
C GLY A 225 6.44 -9.50 -22.88
N LYS A 226 6.13 -10.06 -24.05
CA LYS A 226 6.03 -11.51 -24.23
C LYS A 226 7.35 -12.18 -23.89
N ILE A 227 7.31 -13.23 -23.09
CA ILE A 227 8.50 -13.99 -22.68
C ILE A 227 8.86 -14.94 -23.81
N LYS A 228 10.10 -14.83 -24.32
CA LYS A 228 10.65 -15.81 -25.27
C LYS A 228 11.35 -16.95 -24.52
N PHE A 229 12.20 -16.63 -23.55
CA PHE A 229 12.78 -17.61 -22.64
C PHE A 229 13.19 -16.96 -21.31
N ARG A 230 13.59 -17.78 -20.36
CA ARG A 230 13.94 -17.42 -18.99
C ARG A 230 15.34 -17.91 -18.73
N GLN A 231 16.20 -17.04 -18.23
CA GLN A 231 17.58 -17.36 -17.88
C GLN A 231 17.75 -17.25 -16.36
N ARG A 232 18.06 -18.36 -15.71
CA ARG A 232 18.42 -18.33 -14.30
C ARG A 232 19.80 -17.68 -14.15
N VAL A 233 19.94 -16.79 -13.16
CA VAL A 233 21.18 -16.14 -12.78
C VAL A 233 21.49 -16.47 -11.33
N TYR A 234 22.76 -16.70 -11.05
CA TYR A 234 23.25 -16.92 -9.70
C TYR A 234 23.86 -15.60 -9.23
N VAL A 235 23.23 -14.98 -8.22
CA VAL A 235 23.63 -13.68 -7.66
C VAL A 235 24.18 -13.91 -6.24
#